data_b1c2f3aaf33703c89f6aed4e0608110b
#
_entry.id   b1c2f3aaf33703c89f6aed4e0608110b
#
_cell.length_a   1.000
_cell.length_b   1.000
_cell.length_c   1.000
_cell.angle_alpha   90.00
_cell.angle_beta   90.00
_cell.angle_gamma   90.00
#
_symmetry.space_group_name_H-M   'P 1'
#
loop_
_entity.id
_entity.type
_entity.pdbx_description
1 polymer ?
#
loop_
_entity_poly.entity_id
_entity_poly.type
_entity_poly.pdbx_seq_one_letter_code
_entity_poly.pdbx_strand_id
1 'polypeptide(L)'
;MTKIVFIGAGSVVFAKNLLFDILSFPALREVTISLMDVDSRKLGMIEKLARRMVAQEKMGAEIEATLNRRDALRGADFIVTMFQIGGLAAFEPDINIPLKYGVKQAVGDTLGPGGVFRFLRTAPVLKSIAEDMAELCPDALWINYVNPMAMNCWYINRVSAIKNVGLCHSVQGTSAMLAERIGAPMDEISFVCAGINHMAWFLEYKWNGEDAYPLIREKCKDPEVYTLDVARIEILKAFGYYVTESSHHMSEYVPYFRKSEEWIERIHRDANWNDQKVYDGMVLQLYRDQEGEFERRVERLLSKEHLELTRSDEYGAFIIHSVVAGDPTVIHGNVENKGLITNLPEGCCVEVPCLVDQNGIRPTPVGSLPVQLAALNLTNINVQALAVEAAITADREYVYQAIMMDPLTSAVLTLPEIRSMVSEMFEAENEWLPQFK
;
A
#
# COMPACT_ATOMS: atom_id res chain seq x y z
N MET A 1 -4.44 -29.71 1.40
CA MET A 1 -3.38 -28.95 0.70
C MET A 1 -3.72 -27.48 0.88
N THR A 2 -2.77 -26.67 1.32
CA THR A 2 -2.99 -25.22 1.52
C THR A 2 -3.36 -24.54 0.20
N LYS A 3 -4.42 -23.74 0.19
CA LYS A 3 -4.89 -23.03 -1.00
C LYS A 3 -4.69 -21.53 -0.85
N ILE A 4 -3.95 -20.94 -1.79
CA ILE A 4 -3.60 -19.51 -1.85
C ILE A 4 -4.28 -18.92 -3.09
N VAL A 5 -5.12 -17.91 -2.89
CA VAL A 5 -5.89 -17.27 -3.96
C VAL A 5 -5.33 -15.88 -4.24
N PHE A 6 -5.10 -15.57 -5.51
CA PHE A 6 -4.72 -14.24 -5.98
C PHE A 6 -5.91 -13.61 -6.70
N ILE A 7 -6.44 -12.50 -6.19
CA ILE A 7 -7.48 -11.70 -6.83
C ILE A 7 -6.83 -10.46 -7.45
N GLY A 8 -6.92 -10.31 -8.77
CA GLY A 8 -6.17 -9.32 -9.54
C GLY A 8 -4.82 -9.86 -9.99
N ALA A 9 -4.75 -11.16 -10.29
CA ALA A 9 -3.51 -11.86 -10.68
C ALA A 9 -2.86 -11.30 -11.95
N GLY A 10 -3.59 -10.52 -12.77
CA GLY A 10 -3.05 -9.80 -13.91
C GLY A 10 -2.09 -8.65 -13.57
N SER A 11 -1.73 -8.44 -12.30
CA SER A 11 -0.69 -7.50 -11.88
C SER A 11 0.70 -8.13 -12.05
N VAL A 12 1.48 -7.68 -13.05
CA VAL A 12 2.81 -8.31 -13.36
C VAL A 12 3.78 -8.21 -12.23
N VAL A 13 3.84 -7.06 -11.57
CA VAL A 13 4.89 -6.80 -10.59
C VAL A 13 4.63 -7.62 -9.33
N PHE A 14 3.44 -7.47 -8.75
CA PHE A 14 3.11 -8.16 -7.50
C PHE A 14 2.86 -9.66 -7.69
N ALA A 15 2.03 -10.05 -8.67
CA ALA A 15 1.71 -11.48 -8.86
C ALA A 15 2.96 -12.30 -9.15
N LYS A 16 3.82 -11.83 -10.06
CA LYS A 16 5.08 -12.52 -10.38
C LYS A 16 5.98 -12.65 -9.16
N ASN A 17 6.23 -11.55 -8.44
CA ASN A 17 7.14 -11.55 -7.29
C ASN A 17 6.60 -12.48 -6.19
N LEU A 18 5.33 -12.32 -5.80
CA LEU A 18 4.73 -13.19 -4.79
C LEU A 18 4.67 -14.66 -5.19
N LEU A 19 4.43 -14.98 -6.46
CA LEU A 19 4.53 -16.36 -6.95
C LEU A 19 5.94 -16.91 -6.76
N PHE A 20 6.99 -16.13 -7.15
CA PHE A 20 8.38 -16.52 -6.95
C PHE A 20 8.71 -16.70 -5.47
N ASP A 21 8.30 -15.75 -4.64
CA ASP A 21 8.57 -15.75 -3.22
C ASP A 21 7.92 -16.94 -2.52
N ILE A 22 6.64 -17.18 -2.77
CA ILE A 22 5.89 -18.31 -2.19
C ILE A 22 6.53 -19.64 -2.60
N LEU A 23 6.75 -19.87 -3.89
CA LEU A 23 7.30 -21.10 -4.38
C LEU A 23 8.78 -21.32 -4.03
N SER A 24 9.50 -20.27 -3.62
CA SER A 24 10.88 -20.37 -3.14
C SER A 24 11.01 -21.02 -1.75
N PHE A 25 9.92 -21.03 -0.95
CA PHE A 25 9.90 -21.69 0.36
C PHE A 25 9.66 -23.19 0.20
N PRO A 26 10.53 -24.07 0.73
CA PRO A 26 10.33 -25.52 0.63
C PRO A 26 8.97 -25.99 1.17
N ALA A 27 8.50 -25.40 2.27
CA ALA A 27 7.21 -25.73 2.88
C ALA A 27 5.98 -25.35 2.03
N LEU A 28 6.16 -24.49 1.01
CA LEU A 28 5.09 -24.01 0.13
C LEU A 28 5.17 -24.59 -1.30
N ARG A 29 6.00 -25.63 -1.50
CA ARG A 29 6.14 -26.28 -2.82
C ARG A 29 5.03 -27.27 -3.16
N GLU A 30 4.15 -27.57 -2.21
CA GLU A 30 2.99 -28.48 -2.35
C GLU A 30 1.70 -27.76 -1.97
N VAL A 31 1.42 -26.63 -2.62
CA VAL A 31 0.21 -25.81 -2.38
C VAL A 31 -0.64 -25.74 -3.64
N THR A 32 -1.91 -25.40 -3.49
CA THR A 32 -2.76 -24.97 -4.61
C THR A 32 -2.69 -23.43 -4.72
N ILE A 33 -2.29 -22.92 -5.88
CA ILE A 33 -2.32 -21.50 -6.21
C ILE A 33 -3.45 -21.26 -7.20
N SER A 34 -4.49 -20.54 -6.78
CA SER A 34 -5.63 -20.18 -7.60
C SER A 34 -5.53 -18.73 -8.05
N LEU A 35 -5.31 -18.54 -9.34
CA LEU A 35 -5.18 -17.22 -9.98
C LEU A 35 -6.54 -16.76 -10.48
N MET A 36 -6.98 -15.59 -10.07
CA MET A 36 -8.23 -14.97 -10.52
C MET A 36 -7.98 -13.56 -11.04
N ASP A 37 -8.50 -13.27 -12.23
CA ASP A 37 -8.55 -11.93 -12.80
C ASP A 37 -9.80 -11.78 -13.67
N VAL A 38 -10.20 -10.54 -13.94
CA VAL A 38 -11.30 -10.24 -14.87
C VAL A 38 -10.82 -10.17 -16.32
N ASP A 39 -9.52 -9.94 -16.54
CA ASP A 39 -8.87 -9.94 -17.85
C ASP A 39 -8.32 -11.34 -18.19
N SER A 40 -9.02 -12.05 -19.06
CA SER A 40 -8.66 -13.41 -19.47
C SER A 40 -7.29 -13.50 -20.14
N ARG A 41 -6.85 -12.44 -20.85
CA ARG A 41 -5.54 -12.41 -21.54
C ARG A 41 -4.41 -12.30 -20.52
N LYS A 42 -4.50 -11.35 -19.60
CA LYS A 42 -3.50 -11.19 -18.53
C LYS A 42 -3.44 -12.42 -17.65
N LEU A 43 -4.60 -12.95 -17.24
CA LEU A 43 -4.70 -14.19 -16.47
C LEU A 43 -3.99 -15.35 -17.15
N GLY A 44 -4.25 -15.59 -18.43
CA GLY A 44 -3.62 -16.68 -19.18
C GLY A 44 -2.11 -16.53 -19.32
N MET A 45 -1.58 -15.32 -19.33
CA MET A 45 -0.14 -15.06 -19.36
C MET A 45 0.52 -15.38 -18.01
N ILE A 46 -0.07 -14.97 -16.91
CA ILE A 46 0.43 -15.26 -15.56
C ILE A 46 0.28 -16.77 -15.24
N GLU A 47 -0.81 -17.41 -15.66
CA GLU A 47 -0.96 -18.86 -15.53
C GLU A 47 0.19 -19.62 -16.23
N LYS A 48 0.52 -19.24 -17.47
CA LYS A 48 1.65 -19.86 -18.20
C LYS A 48 2.98 -19.67 -17.45
N LEU A 49 3.20 -18.46 -16.90
CA LEU A 49 4.40 -18.19 -16.12
C LEU A 49 4.46 -19.05 -14.86
N ALA A 50 3.37 -19.12 -14.08
CA ALA A 50 3.29 -19.92 -12.86
C ALA A 50 3.50 -21.41 -13.13
N ARG A 51 2.83 -21.97 -14.15
CA ARG A 51 2.99 -23.38 -14.54
C ARG A 51 4.42 -23.68 -14.99
N ARG A 52 5.06 -22.76 -15.71
CA ARG A 52 6.47 -22.90 -16.10
C ARG A 52 7.41 -22.93 -14.90
N MET A 53 7.19 -22.08 -13.89
CA MET A 53 7.98 -22.06 -12.65
C MET A 53 7.88 -23.39 -11.92
N VAL A 54 6.66 -23.88 -11.72
CA VAL A 54 6.39 -25.18 -11.08
C VAL A 54 7.07 -26.33 -11.84
N ALA A 55 6.95 -26.36 -13.15
CA ALA A 55 7.56 -27.41 -13.99
C ALA A 55 9.10 -27.34 -13.98
N GLN A 56 9.70 -26.15 -14.07
CA GLN A 56 11.15 -25.95 -14.06
C GLN A 56 11.78 -26.48 -12.77
N GLU A 57 11.19 -26.16 -11.63
CA GLU A 57 11.69 -26.53 -10.30
C GLU A 57 11.16 -27.89 -9.80
N LYS A 58 10.36 -28.59 -10.63
CA LYS A 58 9.75 -29.90 -10.30
C LYS A 58 8.98 -29.86 -8.96
N MET A 59 8.21 -28.79 -8.75
CA MET A 59 7.40 -28.62 -7.53
C MET A 59 6.09 -29.39 -7.64
N GLY A 60 5.51 -29.76 -6.49
CA GLY A 60 4.18 -30.39 -6.41
C GLY A 60 3.02 -29.40 -6.39
N ALA A 61 3.28 -28.08 -6.57
CA ALA A 61 2.23 -27.08 -6.54
C ALA A 61 1.27 -27.22 -7.72
N GLU A 62 -0.03 -27.07 -7.41
CA GLU A 62 -1.11 -27.05 -8.40
C GLU A 62 -1.48 -25.60 -8.75
N ILE A 63 -1.59 -25.31 -10.05
CA ILE A 63 -1.96 -23.98 -10.54
C ILE A 63 -3.38 -24.06 -11.12
N GLU A 64 -4.30 -23.30 -10.53
CA GLU A 64 -5.65 -23.07 -11.04
C GLU A 64 -5.74 -21.64 -11.62
N ALA A 65 -6.58 -21.43 -12.65
CA ALA A 65 -6.87 -20.11 -13.19
C ALA A 65 -8.36 -20.01 -13.51
N THR A 66 -9.01 -18.92 -13.08
CA THR A 66 -10.44 -18.73 -13.29
C THR A 66 -10.80 -17.25 -13.38
N LEU A 67 -11.82 -16.93 -14.17
CA LEU A 67 -12.45 -15.60 -14.22
C LEU A 67 -13.55 -15.43 -13.16
N ASN A 68 -13.91 -16.51 -12.46
CA ASN A 68 -14.95 -16.53 -11.44
C ASN A 68 -14.33 -16.49 -10.04
N ARG A 69 -14.48 -15.38 -9.35
CA ARG A 69 -13.95 -15.18 -8.00
C ARG A 69 -14.46 -16.23 -7.00
N ARG A 70 -15.74 -16.60 -7.06
CA ARG A 70 -16.32 -17.56 -6.13
C ARG A 70 -15.72 -18.96 -6.28
N ASP A 71 -15.35 -19.36 -7.51
CA ASP A 71 -14.68 -20.64 -7.74
C ASP A 71 -13.24 -20.62 -7.18
N ALA A 72 -12.54 -19.49 -7.35
CA ALA A 72 -11.23 -19.31 -6.74
C ALA A 72 -11.27 -19.41 -5.22
N LEU A 73 -12.24 -18.75 -4.57
CA LEU A 73 -12.35 -18.64 -3.11
C LEU A 73 -12.72 -19.93 -2.39
N ARG A 74 -13.36 -20.91 -3.05
CA ARG A 74 -13.78 -22.16 -2.36
C ARG A 74 -12.63 -22.86 -1.67
N GLY A 75 -12.73 -22.99 -0.33
CA GLY A 75 -11.75 -23.67 0.50
C GLY A 75 -10.37 -23.00 0.54
N ALA A 76 -10.30 -21.71 0.29
CA ALA A 76 -9.05 -20.95 0.39
C ALA A 76 -8.62 -20.79 1.85
N ASP A 77 -7.30 -20.85 2.08
CA ASP A 77 -6.67 -20.54 3.38
C ASP A 77 -6.12 -19.11 3.39
N PHE A 78 -5.64 -18.62 2.24
CA PHE A 78 -5.08 -17.28 2.08
C PHE A 78 -5.64 -16.61 0.83
N ILE A 79 -6.02 -15.34 0.96
CA ILE A 79 -6.44 -14.50 -0.16
C ILE A 79 -5.50 -13.31 -0.27
N VAL A 80 -4.91 -13.12 -1.43
CA VAL A 80 -4.04 -11.97 -1.74
C VAL A 80 -4.74 -11.11 -2.78
N THR A 81 -5.01 -9.85 -2.44
CA THR A 81 -5.66 -8.89 -3.34
C THR A 81 -4.68 -7.85 -3.86
N MET A 82 -4.70 -7.62 -5.20
CA MET A 82 -3.78 -6.72 -5.90
C MET A 82 -4.40 -6.17 -7.18
N PHE A 83 -5.47 -5.41 -7.07
CA PHE A 83 -6.21 -4.85 -8.21
C PHE A 83 -6.42 -3.34 -8.10
N GLN A 84 -6.83 -2.72 -9.19
CA GLN A 84 -7.24 -1.33 -9.26
C GLN A 84 -8.54 -1.22 -10.07
N ILE A 85 -9.55 -0.58 -9.49
CA ILE A 85 -10.84 -0.38 -10.15
C ILE A 85 -10.75 0.80 -11.12
N GLY A 86 -11.27 0.62 -12.35
CA GLY A 86 -11.30 1.61 -13.41
C GLY A 86 -9.94 1.85 -14.09
N GLY A 87 -8.85 1.22 -13.61
CA GLY A 87 -7.53 1.30 -14.23
C GLY A 87 -7.05 2.74 -14.46
N LEU A 88 -6.40 2.97 -15.60
CA LEU A 88 -5.87 4.28 -15.96
C LEU A 88 -6.99 5.32 -16.18
N ALA A 89 -8.10 4.92 -16.79
CA ALA A 89 -9.22 5.81 -17.09
C ALA A 89 -9.84 6.45 -15.84
N ALA A 90 -9.93 5.70 -14.72
CA ALA A 90 -10.37 6.25 -13.45
C ALA A 90 -9.26 7.00 -12.69
N PHE A 91 -7.99 6.70 -12.95
CA PHE A 91 -6.87 7.40 -12.30
C PHE A 91 -6.58 8.77 -12.93
N GLU A 92 -6.91 8.96 -14.20
CA GLU A 92 -6.73 10.25 -14.88
C GLU A 92 -7.51 11.41 -14.22
N PRO A 93 -8.83 11.30 -13.94
CA PRO A 93 -9.54 12.32 -13.19
C PRO A 93 -9.05 12.51 -11.74
N ASP A 94 -8.59 11.45 -11.05
CA ASP A 94 -8.00 11.54 -9.70
C ASP A 94 -6.85 12.55 -9.63
N ILE A 95 -6.08 12.69 -10.70
CA ILE A 95 -4.92 13.57 -10.78
C ILE A 95 -5.24 14.88 -11.50
N ASN A 96 -5.88 14.81 -12.66
CA ASN A 96 -6.03 15.97 -13.54
C ASN A 96 -7.06 16.99 -13.02
N ILE A 97 -8.14 16.55 -12.38
CA ILE A 97 -9.15 17.47 -11.82
C ILE A 97 -8.58 18.24 -10.63
N PRO A 98 -8.00 17.62 -9.59
CA PRO A 98 -7.34 18.37 -8.52
C PRO A 98 -6.26 19.33 -9.03
N LEU A 99 -5.43 18.89 -9.99
CA LEU A 99 -4.40 19.74 -10.59
C LEU A 99 -4.98 20.99 -11.27
N LYS A 100 -6.12 20.88 -11.96
CA LYS A 100 -6.84 22.02 -12.56
C LYS A 100 -7.24 23.08 -11.51
N TYR A 101 -7.55 22.66 -10.29
CA TYR A 101 -7.86 23.55 -9.16
C TYR A 101 -6.60 24.00 -8.40
N GLY A 102 -5.40 23.56 -8.77
CA GLY A 102 -4.15 23.93 -8.11
C GLY A 102 -3.72 22.96 -7.00
N VAL A 103 -4.45 21.88 -6.77
CA VAL A 103 -4.06 20.83 -5.83
C VAL A 103 -3.09 19.88 -6.53
N LYS A 104 -1.82 20.11 -6.32
CA LYS A 104 -0.72 19.42 -7.01
C LYS A 104 -0.33 18.14 -6.28
N GLN A 105 -1.10 17.07 -6.44
CA GLN A 105 -0.76 15.76 -5.90
C GLN A 105 0.49 15.19 -6.58
N ALA A 106 1.39 14.56 -5.80
CA ALA A 106 2.57 13.89 -6.35
C ALA A 106 2.20 12.49 -6.87
N VAL A 107 1.54 11.72 -6.04
CA VAL A 107 1.11 10.34 -6.27
C VAL A 107 -0.41 10.25 -6.39
N GLY A 108 -1.15 10.81 -5.42
CA GLY A 108 -2.60 10.98 -5.44
C GLY A 108 -3.41 9.69 -5.40
N ASP A 109 -2.84 8.60 -4.88
CA ASP A 109 -3.48 7.28 -4.89
C ASP A 109 -3.87 6.73 -3.51
N THR A 110 -3.44 7.38 -2.43
CA THR A 110 -3.63 6.87 -1.06
C THR A 110 -4.26 7.87 -0.09
N LEU A 111 -4.19 9.16 -0.38
CA LEU A 111 -4.80 10.25 0.37
C LEU A 111 -5.22 11.37 -0.60
N GLY A 112 -5.80 12.46 -0.07
CA GLY A 112 -6.27 13.57 -0.86
C GLY A 112 -7.47 13.23 -1.76
N PRO A 113 -7.85 14.14 -2.67
CA PRO A 113 -8.98 13.92 -3.56
C PRO A 113 -8.90 12.63 -4.34
N GLY A 114 -7.76 12.33 -4.97
CA GLY A 114 -7.56 11.12 -5.76
C GLY A 114 -7.65 9.86 -4.90
N GLY A 115 -6.99 9.83 -3.74
CA GLY A 115 -7.04 8.69 -2.81
C GLY A 115 -8.46 8.41 -2.30
N VAL A 116 -9.22 9.45 -1.96
CA VAL A 116 -10.62 9.32 -1.51
C VAL A 116 -11.48 8.73 -2.62
N PHE A 117 -11.42 9.25 -3.84
CA PHE A 117 -12.21 8.72 -4.96
C PHE A 117 -11.81 7.29 -5.34
N ARG A 118 -10.51 7.00 -5.37
CA ARG A 118 -10.01 5.63 -5.55
C ARG A 118 -10.55 4.66 -4.50
N PHE A 119 -10.62 5.08 -3.23
CA PHE A 119 -11.24 4.29 -2.17
C PHE A 119 -12.74 4.06 -2.43
N LEU A 120 -13.50 5.12 -2.75
CA LEU A 120 -14.94 5.03 -2.94
C LEU A 120 -15.35 4.07 -4.06
N ARG A 121 -14.58 3.99 -5.17
CA ARG A 121 -14.84 3.01 -6.23
C ARG A 121 -14.33 1.60 -5.89
N THR A 122 -13.38 1.47 -4.95
CA THR A 122 -12.85 0.19 -4.51
C THR A 122 -13.72 -0.47 -3.44
N ALA A 123 -14.30 0.30 -2.54
CA ALA A 123 -15.07 -0.17 -1.37
C ALA A 123 -16.20 -1.16 -1.71
N PRO A 124 -17.03 -0.96 -2.76
CA PRO A 124 -18.07 -1.94 -3.12
C PRO A 124 -17.51 -3.31 -3.51
N VAL A 125 -16.35 -3.33 -4.17
CA VAL A 125 -15.67 -4.57 -4.58
C VAL A 125 -15.11 -5.29 -3.37
N LEU A 126 -14.48 -4.56 -2.43
CA LEU A 126 -13.99 -5.13 -1.17
C LEU A 126 -15.12 -5.73 -0.34
N LYS A 127 -16.27 -5.05 -0.24
CA LYS A 127 -17.46 -5.58 0.43
C LYS A 127 -17.93 -6.88 -0.21
N SER A 128 -18.05 -6.90 -1.52
CA SER A 128 -18.46 -8.10 -2.27
C SER A 128 -17.46 -9.26 -2.13
N ILE A 129 -16.16 -8.98 -2.04
CA ILE A 129 -15.14 -10.02 -1.74
C ILE A 129 -15.36 -10.55 -0.31
N ALA A 130 -15.54 -9.66 0.67
CA ALA A 130 -15.78 -10.06 2.06
C ALA A 130 -17.03 -10.93 2.23
N GLU A 131 -18.11 -10.60 1.53
CA GLU A 131 -19.35 -11.38 1.52
C GLU A 131 -19.14 -12.79 0.93
N ASP A 132 -18.43 -12.89 -0.20
CA ASP A 132 -18.06 -14.19 -0.79
C ASP A 132 -17.14 -15.00 0.12
N MET A 133 -16.15 -14.35 0.77
CA MET A 133 -15.28 -15.02 1.73
C MET A 133 -16.02 -15.54 2.95
N ALA A 134 -16.96 -14.77 3.49
CA ALA A 134 -17.78 -15.19 4.63
C ALA A 134 -18.58 -16.47 4.35
N GLU A 135 -18.97 -16.68 3.09
CA GLU A 135 -19.68 -17.89 2.67
C GLU A 135 -18.73 -19.06 2.34
N LEU A 136 -17.62 -18.79 1.66
CA LEU A 136 -16.81 -19.82 0.98
C LEU A 136 -15.53 -20.20 1.71
N CYS A 137 -14.96 -19.28 2.52
CA CYS A 137 -13.70 -19.46 3.25
C CYS A 137 -13.61 -18.50 4.47
N PRO A 138 -14.53 -18.60 5.46
CA PRO A 138 -14.64 -17.62 6.57
C PRO A 138 -13.40 -17.56 7.47
N ASP A 139 -12.61 -18.60 7.53
CA ASP A 139 -11.39 -18.67 8.35
C ASP A 139 -10.13 -18.22 7.63
N ALA A 140 -10.23 -17.94 6.33
CA ALA A 140 -9.10 -17.53 5.51
C ALA A 140 -8.52 -16.19 5.97
N LEU A 141 -7.20 -16.03 5.81
CA LEU A 141 -6.50 -14.77 6.04
C LEU A 141 -6.46 -13.94 4.76
N TRP A 142 -7.01 -12.73 4.82
CA TRP A 142 -6.97 -11.78 3.71
C TRP A 142 -5.72 -10.88 3.81
N ILE A 143 -4.83 -10.99 2.85
CA ILE A 143 -3.62 -10.19 2.68
C ILE A 143 -3.89 -9.14 1.59
N ASN A 144 -4.00 -7.88 1.98
CA ASN A 144 -4.38 -6.80 1.08
C ASN A 144 -3.17 -5.98 0.62
N TYR A 145 -2.99 -5.84 -0.69
CA TYR A 145 -2.03 -4.93 -1.35
C TYR A 145 -2.73 -3.79 -2.12
N VAL A 146 -4.07 -3.72 -2.03
CA VAL A 146 -4.85 -2.71 -2.76
C VAL A 146 -4.81 -1.38 -2.02
N ASN A 147 -4.42 -0.32 -2.73
CA ASN A 147 -4.49 1.06 -2.25
C ASN A 147 -5.89 1.69 -2.52
N PRO A 148 -6.31 2.65 -1.68
CA PRO A 148 -5.69 3.22 -0.48
C PRO A 148 -5.67 2.26 0.72
N MET A 149 -4.49 1.89 1.17
CA MET A 149 -4.30 0.83 2.16
C MET A 149 -5.11 1.04 3.45
N ALA A 150 -4.93 2.18 4.10
CA ALA A 150 -5.55 2.46 5.40
C ALA A 150 -7.08 2.51 5.31
N MET A 151 -7.66 3.20 4.31
CA MET A 151 -9.10 3.27 4.12
C MET A 151 -9.69 1.89 3.78
N ASN A 152 -9.03 1.12 2.92
CA ASN A 152 -9.48 -0.22 2.54
C ASN A 152 -9.50 -1.18 3.74
N CYS A 153 -8.42 -1.26 4.53
CA CYS A 153 -8.36 -2.12 5.71
C CYS A 153 -9.37 -1.68 6.78
N TRP A 154 -9.50 -0.38 7.01
CA TRP A 154 -10.50 0.16 7.92
C TRP A 154 -11.92 -0.20 7.49
N TYR A 155 -12.24 -0.03 6.21
CA TYR A 155 -13.55 -0.38 5.66
C TYR A 155 -13.83 -1.88 5.79
N ILE A 156 -12.88 -2.76 5.43
CA ILE A 156 -13.02 -4.21 5.57
C ILE A 156 -13.36 -4.58 7.02
N ASN A 157 -12.65 -4.00 8.00
CA ASN A 157 -12.88 -4.24 9.43
C ASN A 157 -14.27 -3.75 9.91
N ARG A 158 -14.82 -2.70 9.27
CA ARG A 158 -16.14 -2.16 9.59
C ARG A 158 -17.30 -2.96 9.01
N VAL A 159 -17.10 -3.61 7.85
CA VAL A 159 -18.19 -4.29 7.11
C VAL A 159 -18.11 -5.82 7.19
N SER A 160 -17.05 -6.39 7.76
CA SER A 160 -16.86 -7.84 7.83
C SER A 160 -16.12 -8.28 9.11
N ALA A 161 -16.23 -9.57 9.42
CA ALA A 161 -15.46 -10.23 10.47
C ALA A 161 -14.23 -10.98 9.93
N ILE A 162 -13.94 -10.86 8.63
CA ILE A 162 -12.82 -11.56 7.99
C ILE A 162 -11.49 -11.00 8.51
N LYS A 163 -10.61 -11.90 8.92
CA LYS A 163 -9.25 -11.53 9.34
C LYS A 163 -8.48 -10.95 8.17
N ASN A 164 -7.97 -9.74 8.30
CA ASN A 164 -7.20 -9.10 7.24
C ASN A 164 -5.97 -8.37 7.77
N VAL A 165 -5.01 -8.17 6.89
CA VAL A 165 -3.85 -7.32 7.07
C VAL A 165 -3.54 -6.60 5.77
N GLY A 166 -3.25 -5.31 5.85
CA GLY A 166 -2.73 -4.54 4.73
C GLY A 166 -1.21 -4.50 4.75
N LEU A 167 -0.59 -4.63 3.59
CA LEU A 167 0.86 -4.67 3.45
C LEU A 167 1.37 -3.56 2.54
N CYS A 168 2.46 -2.93 2.97
CA CYS A 168 3.19 -1.92 2.22
C CYS A 168 4.70 -2.16 2.36
N HIS A 169 5.48 -1.69 1.39
CA HIS A 169 6.96 -1.79 1.39
C HIS A 169 7.64 -0.65 2.17
N SER A 170 6.86 0.31 2.64
CA SER A 170 7.37 1.58 3.15
C SER A 170 8.30 1.43 4.35
N VAL A 171 8.00 0.51 5.27
CA VAL A 171 8.81 0.32 6.49
C VAL A 171 10.15 -0.33 6.17
N GLN A 172 10.14 -1.52 5.53
CA GLN A 172 11.38 -2.23 5.20
C GLN A 172 12.25 -1.44 4.22
N GLY A 173 11.65 -0.84 3.19
CA GLY A 173 12.39 -0.02 2.21
C GLY A 173 13.04 1.21 2.85
N THR A 174 12.32 1.91 3.74
CA THR A 174 12.91 3.06 4.45
C THR A 174 13.98 2.62 5.44
N SER A 175 13.78 1.50 6.15
CA SER A 175 14.81 0.97 7.06
C SER A 175 16.09 0.62 6.32
N ALA A 176 16.00 -0.09 5.20
CA ALA A 176 17.16 -0.45 4.38
C ALA A 176 17.89 0.80 3.85
N MET A 177 17.14 1.80 3.38
CA MET A 177 17.70 3.08 2.93
C MET A 177 18.43 3.82 4.05
N LEU A 178 17.88 3.83 5.28
CA LEU A 178 18.54 4.48 6.42
C LEU A 178 19.83 3.74 6.81
N ALA A 179 19.81 2.40 6.81
CA ALA A 179 21.01 1.57 7.06
C ALA A 179 22.10 1.87 6.04
N GLU A 180 21.77 1.88 4.75
CA GLU A 180 22.69 2.21 3.67
C GLU A 180 23.29 3.62 3.84
N ARG A 181 22.48 4.61 4.14
CA ARG A 181 22.93 6.00 4.34
C ARG A 181 23.94 6.15 5.47
N ILE A 182 23.79 5.41 6.55
CA ILE A 182 24.74 5.45 7.67
C ILE A 182 25.89 4.44 7.54
N GLY A 183 25.86 3.60 6.48
CA GLY A 183 26.88 2.57 6.21
C GLY A 183 26.77 1.35 7.13
N ALA A 184 25.57 1.07 7.66
CA ALA A 184 25.33 -0.07 8.55
C ALA A 184 24.80 -1.29 7.78
N PRO A 185 25.30 -2.52 8.07
CA PRO A 185 24.66 -3.75 7.59
C PRO A 185 23.24 -3.89 8.14
N MET A 186 22.27 -4.32 7.31
CA MET A 186 20.86 -4.38 7.70
C MET A 186 20.60 -5.42 8.81
N ASP A 187 21.38 -6.48 8.89
CA ASP A 187 21.33 -7.51 9.93
C ASP A 187 21.82 -7.05 11.32
N GLU A 188 22.50 -5.90 11.36
CA GLU A 188 22.91 -5.24 12.63
C GLU A 188 21.92 -4.14 13.07
N ILE A 189 20.86 -3.91 12.29
CA ILE A 189 19.83 -2.89 12.57
C ILE A 189 18.67 -3.50 13.35
N SER A 190 18.23 -2.78 14.37
CA SER A 190 16.95 -3.01 15.05
C SER A 190 16.16 -1.72 15.15
N PHE A 191 14.83 -1.79 14.99
CA PHE A 191 13.99 -0.61 15.03
C PHE A 191 12.59 -0.89 15.54
N VAL A 192 11.93 0.17 16.01
CA VAL A 192 10.48 0.21 16.28
C VAL A 192 9.87 1.25 15.37
N CYS A 193 8.94 0.83 14.52
CA CYS A 193 8.23 1.70 13.60
C CYS A 193 6.73 1.56 13.81
N ALA A 194 6.01 2.70 13.99
CA ALA A 194 4.57 2.70 14.17
C ALA A 194 3.93 4.03 13.76
N GLY A 195 2.66 3.96 13.34
CA GLY A 195 1.86 5.10 12.91
C GLY A 195 0.70 4.67 12.03
N ILE A 196 0.57 5.29 10.87
CA ILE A 196 -0.38 4.91 9.82
C ILE A 196 0.36 4.65 8.51
N ASN A 197 -0.27 3.95 7.58
CA ASN A 197 0.32 3.70 6.27
C ASN A 197 0.84 4.98 5.61
N HIS A 198 2.06 4.96 5.11
CA HIS A 198 2.83 6.07 4.53
C HIS A 198 3.16 7.23 5.50
N MET A 199 2.74 7.12 6.75
CA MET A 199 3.14 8.04 7.83
C MET A 199 3.31 7.27 9.15
N ALA A 200 4.11 6.20 9.13
CA ALA A 200 4.64 5.54 10.31
C ALA A 200 6.02 6.11 10.63
N TRP A 201 6.40 6.07 11.89
CA TRP A 201 7.57 6.75 12.43
C TRP A 201 8.54 5.76 13.01
N PHE A 202 9.83 5.87 12.67
CA PHE A 202 10.89 5.13 13.35
C PHE A 202 11.08 5.73 14.75
N LEU A 203 10.38 5.17 15.74
CA LEU A 203 10.43 5.62 17.12
C LEU A 203 11.78 5.27 17.78
N GLU A 204 12.35 4.15 17.37
CA GLU A 204 13.71 3.72 17.66
C GLU A 204 14.36 3.23 16.37
N TYR A 205 15.64 3.53 16.19
CA TYR A 205 16.47 3.00 15.12
C TYR A 205 17.87 2.82 15.67
N LYS A 206 18.32 1.56 15.78
CA LYS A 206 19.55 1.20 16.48
C LYS A 206 20.49 0.41 15.59
N TRP A 207 21.78 0.69 15.70
CA TRP A 207 22.85 -0.07 15.08
C TRP A 207 23.65 -0.76 16.18
N ASN A 208 23.72 -2.10 16.17
CA ASN A 208 24.33 -2.92 17.23
C ASN A 208 23.84 -2.55 18.64
N GLY A 209 22.54 -2.20 18.77
CA GLY A 209 21.90 -1.82 20.02
C GLY A 209 22.07 -0.35 20.43
N GLU A 210 22.95 0.41 19.77
CA GLU A 210 23.18 1.84 20.04
C GLU A 210 22.26 2.71 19.19
N ASP A 211 21.80 3.86 19.73
CA ASP A 211 20.96 4.81 19.02
C ASP A 211 21.65 5.36 17.76
N ALA A 212 21.10 5.10 16.60
CA ALA A 212 21.63 5.53 15.31
C ALA A 212 21.08 6.89 14.83
N TYR A 213 20.13 7.50 15.54
CA TYR A 213 19.60 8.83 15.17
C TYR A 213 20.65 9.94 15.06
N PRO A 214 21.68 9.99 15.91
CA PRO A 214 22.77 10.95 15.70
C PRO A 214 23.47 10.82 14.35
N LEU A 215 23.70 9.58 13.89
CA LEU A 215 24.32 9.32 12.58
C LEU A 215 23.36 9.67 11.43
N ILE A 216 22.09 9.31 11.54
CA ILE A 216 21.06 9.68 10.56
C ILE A 216 20.98 11.20 10.41
N ARG A 217 20.92 11.94 11.53
CA ARG A 217 20.88 13.41 11.52
C ARG A 217 22.14 14.03 10.89
N GLU A 218 23.29 13.46 11.12
CA GLU A 218 24.55 13.92 10.51
C GLU A 218 24.52 13.69 9.00
N LYS A 219 24.13 12.51 8.55
CA LYS A 219 24.00 12.18 7.12
C LYS A 219 22.95 13.06 6.40
N CYS A 220 21.89 13.44 7.07
CA CYS A 220 20.89 14.36 6.50
C CYS A 220 21.40 15.79 6.29
N LYS A 221 22.59 16.16 6.75
CA LYS A 221 23.24 17.43 6.43
C LYS A 221 23.99 17.39 5.11
N ASP A 222 24.30 16.21 4.59
CA ASP A 222 24.92 16.02 3.30
C ASP A 222 23.98 16.55 2.20
N PRO A 223 24.40 17.50 1.34
CA PRO A 223 23.57 18.05 0.28
C PRO A 223 23.03 17.00 -0.71
N GLU A 224 23.80 15.95 -1.00
CA GLU A 224 23.36 14.88 -1.90
C GLU A 224 22.24 14.06 -1.26
N VAL A 225 22.37 13.71 0.02
CA VAL A 225 21.32 13.01 0.77
C VAL A 225 20.07 13.88 0.95
N TYR A 226 20.30 15.18 1.23
CA TYR A 226 19.20 16.13 1.41
C TYR A 226 18.35 16.27 0.14
N THR A 227 18.97 16.45 -1.03
CA THR A 227 18.26 16.65 -2.29
C THR A 227 17.41 15.42 -2.70
N LEU A 228 17.87 14.24 -2.35
CA LEU A 228 17.11 12.99 -2.62
C LEU A 228 15.90 12.79 -1.70
N ASP A 229 15.81 13.53 -0.57
CA ASP A 229 14.80 13.23 0.46
C ASP A 229 14.30 14.46 1.24
N VAL A 230 14.11 15.54 0.53
CA VAL A 230 13.83 16.89 1.08
C VAL A 230 12.68 16.89 2.09
N ALA A 231 11.50 16.39 1.74
CA ALA A 231 10.33 16.48 2.60
C ALA A 231 10.49 15.69 3.91
N ARG A 232 11.00 14.45 3.83
CA ARG A 232 11.18 13.62 5.04
C ARG A 232 12.28 14.17 5.95
N ILE A 233 13.35 14.75 5.38
CA ILE A 233 14.42 15.36 6.16
C ILE A 233 13.94 16.64 6.85
N GLU A 234 13.12 17.47 6.19
CA GLU A 234 12.52 18.64 6.83
C GLU A 234 11.54 18.23 7.95
N ILE A 235 10.77 17.17 7.76
CA ILE A 235 9.91 16.60 8.80
C ILE A 235 10.76 16.06 9.97
N LEU A 236 11.86 15.34 9.69
CA LEU A 236 12.78 14.89 10.74
C LEU A 236 13.33 16.07 11.56
N LYS A 237 13.73 17.16 10.89
CA LYS A 237 14.23 18.37 11.58
C LYS A 237 13.17 19.03 12.45
N ALA A 238 11.93 19.11 11.95
CA ALA A 238 10.82 19.79 12.63
C ALA A 238 10.19 18.97 13.76
N PHE A 239 10.00 17.66 13.54
CA PHE A 239 9.24 16.77 14.43
C PHE A 239 10.09 15.74 15.16
N GLY A 240 11.35 15.59 14.81
CA GLY A 240 12.33 14.81 15.56
C GLY A 240 12.46 13.35 15.17
N TYR A 241 11.60 12.80 14.30
CA TYR A 241 11.57 11.39 13.92
C TYR A 241 11.54 11.21 12.40
N TYR A 242 12.13 10.13 11.92
CA TYR A 242 12.11 9.79 10.50
C TYR A 242 10.80 9.08 10.15
N VAL A 243 10.20 9.45 9.01
CA VAL A 243 8.93 8.92 8.54
C VAL A 243 9.15 7.90 7.42
N THR A 244 8.25 6.93 7.32
CA THR A 244 8.26 5.92 6.26
C THR A 244 7.91 6.50 4.89
N GLU A 245 8.04 5.68 3.87
CA GLU A 245 7.71 5.90 2.47
C GLU A 245 8.68 6.85 1.76
N SER A 246 8.20 7.86 1.04
CA SER A 246 9.03 8.76 0.22
C SER A 246 8.73 10.22 0.51
N SER A 247 9.64 11.10 0.10
CA SER A 247 9.39 12.54 0.14
C SER A 247 8.21 12.98 -0.71
N HIS A 248 7.85 12.22 -1.75
CA HIS A 248 6.69 12.52 -2.59
C HIS A 248 5.39 12.33 -1.81
N HIS A 249 5.19 11.14 -1.22
CA HIS A 249 4.04 10.86 -0.35
C HIS A 249 4.02 11.82 0.85
N MET A 250 5.14 11.98 1.56
CA MET A 250 5.18 12.87 2.71
C MET A 250 4.81 14.31 2.35
N SER A 251 5.17 14.78 1.16
CA SER A 251 4.87 16.14 0.71
C SER A 251 3.37 16.40 0.50
N GLU A 252 2.58 15.39 0.20
CA GLU A 252 1.12 15.50 0.03
C GLU A 252 0.33 15.10 1.30
N TYR A 253 0.96 14.43 2.26
CA TYR A 253 0.35 14.05 3.54
C TYR A 253 0.33 15.16 4.59
N VAL A 254 1.01 16.29 4.32
CA VAL A 254 1.12 17.44 5.21
C VAL A 254 0.92 18.76 4.45
N PRO A 255 0.47 19.84 5.11
CA PRO A 255 0.12 21.10 4.44
C PRO A 255 1.34 22.00 4.12
N TYR A 256 2.57 21.52 4.30
CA TYR A 256 3.73 22.42 4.37
C TYR A 256 4.40 22.68 3.03
N PHE A 257 4.41 21.73 2.11
CA PHE A 257 5.29 21.74 0.95
C PHE A 257 4.59 22.12 -0.36
N ARG A 258 3.55 21.39 -0.76
CA ARG A 258 2.98 21.44 -2.12
C ARG A 258 2.10 22.67 -2.43
N LYS A 259 1.97 23.58 -1.51
CA LYS A 259 1.40 24.92 -1.71
C LYS A 259 2.42 25.96 -2.23
N SER A 260 3.70 25.62 -2.35
CA SER A 260 4.78 26.48 -2.79
C SER A 260 5.51 25.85 -3.95
N GLU A 261 5.58 26.56 -5.09
CA GLU A 261 6.34 26.14 -6.27
C GLU A 261 7.81 25.86 -5.94
N GLU A 262 8.43 26.72 -5.12
CA GLU A 262 9.82 26.54 -4.69
C GLU A 262 10.03 25.19 -3.99
N TRP A 263 9.11 24.80 -3.09
CA TRP A 263 9.20 23.52 -2.38
C TRP A 263 8.91 22.32 -3.29
N ILE A 264 7.96 22.46 -4.22
CA ILE A 264 7.68 21.44 -5.24
C ILE A 264 8.93 21.20 -6.10
N GLU A 265 9.55 22.27 -6.61
CA GLU A 265 10.79 22.18 -7.38
C GLU A 265 11.93 21.52 -6.60
N ARG A 266 12.09 21.87 -5.31
CA ARG A 266 13.13 21.26 -4.45
C ARG A 266 12.91 19.77 -4.26
N ILE A 267 11.66 19.33 -4.06
CA ILE A 267 11.32 17.91 -3.87
C ILE A 267 11.51 17.13 -5.18
N HIS A 268 11.25 17.77 -6.33
CA HIS A 268 11.32 17.13 -7.64
C HIS A 268 12.69 17.16 -8.29
N ARG A 269 13.57 18.09 -7.91
CA ARG A 269 14.81 18.44 -8.64
C ARG A 269 15.72 17.25 -8.90
N ASP A 270 15.90 16.38 -7.92
CA ASP A 270 16.87 15.29 -7.96
C ASP A 270 16.24 13.94 -7.58
N ALA A 271 14.93 13.90 -7.40
CA ALA A 271 14.22 12.68 -7.11
C ALA A 271 14.08 11.87 -8.41
N ASN A 272 14.82 10.78 -8.48
CA ASN A 272 14.68 9.78 -9.52
C ASN A 272 13.82 8.64 -9.00
N TRP A 273 12.66 8.45 -9.59
CA TRP A 273 11.93 7.19 -9.45
C TRP A 273 12.16 6.38 -10.74
N ASN A 274 12.91 5.28 -10.65
CA ASN A 274 13.28 4.47 -11.81
C ASN A 274 13.90 5.30 -12.96
N ASP A 275 14.85 6.19 -12.64
CA ASP A 275 15.57 7.06 -13.58
C ASP A 275 14.71 8.10 -14.32
N GLN A 276 13.49 8.35 -13.88
CA GLN A 276 12.63 9.40 -14.45
C GLN A 276 12.52 10.61 -13.50
N LYS A 277 12.51 11.81 -14.09
CA LYS A 277 12.26 13.05 -13.32
C LYS A 277 10.86 13.06 -12.75
N VAL A 278 10.75 13.40 -11.48
CA VAL A 278 9.48 13.49 -10.76
C VAL A 278 8.83 14.86 -10.97
N TYR A 279 7.54 14.88 -11.31
CA TYR A 279 6.71 16.07 -11.45
C TYR A 279 5.28 15.79 -10.96
N ASP A 280 4.43 16.81 -10.89
CA ASP A 280 3.04 16.65 -10.46
C ASP A 280 2.30 15.68 -11.39
N GLY A 281 1.65 14.66 -10.80
CA GLY A 281 0.99 13.61 -11.56
C GLY A 281 1.92 12.61 -12.25
N MET A 282 3.18 12.54 -11.85
CA MET A 282 4.17 11.62 -12.43
C MET A 282 3.72 10.16 -12.41
N VAL A 283 3.06 9.72 -11.34
CA VAL A 283 2.60 8.33 -11.23
C VAL A 283 1.58 7.99 -12.31
N LEU A 284 0.74 8.95 -12.72
CA LEU A 284 -0.15 8.80 -13.85
C LEU A 284 0.64 8.55 -15.16
N GLN A 285 1.72 9.32 -15.39
CA GLN A 285 2.57 9.11 -16.56
C GLN A 285 3.30 7.77 -16.52
N LEU A 286 3.81 7.37 -15.35
CA LEU A 286 4.40 6.04 -15.18
C LEU A 286 3.43 4.90 -15.52
N TYR A 287 2.17 5.02 -15.13
CA TYR A 287 1.16 4.04 -15.49
C TYR A 287 0.85 4.03 -16.99
N ARG A 288 0.81 5.20 -17.63
CA ARG A 288 0.68 5.32 -19.11
C ARG A 288 1.85 4.66 -19.83
N ASP A 289 3.07 4.91 -19.38
CA ASP A 289 4.28 4.34 -19.97
C ASP A 289 4.37 2.82 -19.77
N GLN A 290 3.77 2.32 -18.68
CA GLN A 290 3.70 0.89 -18.39
C GLN A 290 2.54 0.18 -19.08
N GLU A 291 1.59 0.92 -19.67
CA GLU A 291 0.50 0.35 -20.45
C GLU A 291 1.09 -0.39 -21.68
N GLY A 292 0.81 -1.70 -21.79
CA GLY A 292 1.44 -2.56 -22.79
C GLY A 292 2.83 -3.12 -22.43
N GLU A 293 3.49 -2.63 -21.38
CA GLU A 293 4.72 -3.27 -20.87
C GLU A 293 4.45 -4.62 -20.19
N PHE A 294 3.23 -4.85 -19.74
CA PHE A 294 2.83 -6.11 -19.10
C PHE A 294 3.16 -7.29 -19.99
N GLU A 295 2.61 -7.32 -21.20
CA GLU A 295 2.80 -8.44 -22.14
C GLU A 295 4.28 -8.61 -22.48
N ARG A 296 4.96 -7.51 -22.81
CA ARG A 296 6.40 -7.54 -23.13
C ARG A 296 7.25 -8.09 -21.98
N ARG A 297 6.92 -7.74 -20.74
CA ARG A 297 7.61 -8.28 -19.54
C ARG A 297 7.37 -9.76 -19.37
N VAL A 298 6.13 -10.23 -19.45
CA VAL A 298 5.82 -11.66 -19.32
C VAL A 298 6.41 -12.46 -20.47
N GLU A 299 6.32 -11.99 -21.72
CA GLU A 299 6.92 -12.62 -22.88
C GLU A 299 8.45 -12.74 -22.74
N ARG A 300 9.11 -11.68 -22.26
CA ARG A 300 10.55 -11.69 -21.97
C ARG A 300 10.92 -12.72 -20.89
N LEU A 301 10.10 -12.88 -19.84
CA LEU A 301 10.30 -13.92 -18.85
C LEU A 301 10.07 -15.30 -19.43
N LEU A 302 9.02 -15.48 -20.21
CA LEU A 302 8.71 -16.76 -20.86
C LEU A 302 9.73 -17.14 -21.95
N SER A 303 10.49 -16.20 -22.50
CA SER A 303 11.55 -16.47 -23.48
C SER A 303 12.91 -16.87 -22.86
N LYS A 304 13.12 -16.63 -21.56
CA LYS A 304 14.36 -17.03 -20.88
C LYS A 304 14.47 -18.55 -20.83
N GLU A 305 15.67 -19.08 -20.99
CA GLU A 305 15.93 -20.53 -20.86
C GLU A 305 15.64 -21.03 -19.44
N HIS A 306 16.01 -20.26 -18.43
CA HIS A 306 15.79 -20.53 -17.01
C HIS A 306 15.21 -19.29 -16.31
N LEU A 307 14.20 -19.49 -15.43
CA LEU A 307 13.65 -18.45 -14.58
C LEU A 307 14.36 -18.47 -13.24
N GLU A 308 15.03 -17.38 -12.91
CA GLU A 308 15.64 -17.23 -11.58
C GLU A 308 14.55 -16.92 -10.54
N LEU A 309 14.39 -17.82 -9.57
CA LEU A 309 13.50 -17.65 -8.43
C LEU A 309 14.24 -16.90 -7.32
N THR A 310 14.42 -15.60 -7.50
CA THR A 310 15.01 -14.74 -6.46
C THR A 310 13.91 -14.23 -5.56
N ARG A 311 14.01 -14.54 -4.26
CA ARG A 311 13.06 -14.06 -3.26
C ARG A 311 13.18 -12.54 -3.09
N SER A 312 12.06 -11.87 -3.06
CA SER A 312 11.96 -10.45 -2.67
C SER A 312 11.71 -10.32 -1.16
N ASP A 313 11.62 -9.08 -0.68
CA ASP A 313 11.34 -8.76 0.73
C ASP A 313 9.83 -8.59 0.98
N GLU A 314 8.98 -9.21 0.15
CA GLU A 314 7.51 -9.11 0.24
C GLU A 314 6.96 -9.87 1.44
N TYR A 315 6.38 -9.16 2.39
CA TYR A 315 5.82 -9.73 3.61
C TYR A 315 4.75 -10.80 3.38
N GLY A 316 3.98 -10.74 2.29
CA GLY A 316 2.90 -11.69 2.01
C GLY A 316 3.38 -13.14 1.97
N ALA A 317 4.52 -13.41 1.33
CA ALA A 317 5.09 -14.76 1.25
C ALA A 317 5.62 -15.24 2.62
N PHE A 318 6.24 -14.34 3.39
CA PHE A 318 6.69 -14.64 4.76
C PHE A 318 5.52 -14.92 5.70
N ILE A 319 4.41 -14.18 5.60
CA ILE A 319 3.19 -14.45 6.37
C ILE A 319 2.67 -15.86 6.09
N ILE A 320 2.49 -16.19 4.82
CA ILE A 320 1.99 -17.51 4.40
C ILE A 320 2.93 -18.62 4.88
N HIS A 321 4.25 -18.44 4.69
CA HIS A 321 5.26 -19.38 5.18
C HIS A 321 5.18 -19.56 6.69
N SER A 322 5.15 -18.47 7.46
CA SER A 322 5.11 -18.52 8.93
C SER A 322 3.87 -19.23 9.47
N VAL A 323 2.72 -19.00 8.85
CA VAL A 323 1.48 -19.69 9.25
C VAL A 323 1.51 -21.18 8.91
N VAL A 324 2.05 -21.55 7.73
CA VAL A 324 2.06 -22.95 7.26
C VAL A 324 3.19 -23.76 7.91
N ALA A 325 4.39 -23.20 8.00
CA ALA A 325 5.58 -23.91 8.51
C ALA A 325 5.73 -23.79 10.05
N GLY A 326 5.11 -22.78 10.67
CA GLY A 326 5.27 -22.49 12.09
C GLY A 326 6.54 -21.71 12.43
N ASP A 327 7.30 -21.24 11.45
CA ASP A 327 8.51 -20.43 11.65
C ASP A 327 8.11 -18.96 11.92
N PRO A 328 8.31 -18.43 13.14
CA PRO A 328 7.86 -17.08 13.48
C PRO A 328 8.61 -15.99 12.68
N THR A 329 7.87 -14.96 12.27
CA THR A 329 8.45 -13.76 11.69
C THR A 329 7.78 -12.51 12.24
N VAL A 330 8.45 -11.36 12.11
CA VAL A 330 7.89 -10.05 12.43
C VAL A 330 7.75 -9.24 11.14
N ILE A 331 6.56 -8.72 10.93
CA ILE A 331 6.25 -7.83 9.81
C ILE A 331 5.73 -6.50 10.35
N HIS A 332 5.62 -5.48 9.48
CA HIS A 332 4.81 -4.28 9.76
C HIS A 332 3.51 -4.40 8.97
N GLY A 333 2.39 -4.46 9.69
CA GLY A 333 1.07 -4.68 9.11
C GLY A 333 0.12 -3.53 9.40
N ASN A 334 -0.73 -3.24 8.41
CA ASN A 334 -1.85 -2.31 8.54
C ASN A 334 -3.05 -3.06 9.10
N VAL A 335 -3.41 -2.75 10.35
CA VAL A 335 -4.40 -3.46 11.15
C VAL A 335 -5.31 -2.50 11.93
N GLU A 336 -6.41 -3.01 12.45
CA GLU A 336 -7.32 -2.24 13.30
C GLU A 336 -6.66 -1.84 14.62
N ASN A 337 -6.76 -0.57 15.00
CA ASN A 337 -6.29 -0.07 16.28
C ASN A 337 -7.21 -0.50 17.42
N LYS A 338 -6.91 -1.62 18.04
CA LYS A 338 -7.54 -2.12 19.28
C LYS A 338 -6.63 -1.84 20.48
N GLY A 339 -6.33 -0.55 20.71
CA GLY A 339 -5.43 -0.13 21.78
C GLY A 339 -3.94 -0.34 21.50
N LEU A 340 -3.57 -0.58 20.22
CA LEU A 340 -2.17 -0.77 19.80
C LEU A 340 -1.38 0.53 19.88
N ILE A 341 -1.99 1.64 19.44
CA ILE A 341 -1.49 3.00 19.61
C ILE A 341 -2.53 3.76 20.43
N THR A 342 -2.21 4.03 21.69
CA THR A 342 -3.20 4.46 22.70
C THR A 342 -3.68 5.91 22.54
N ASN A 343 -2.96 6.75 21.82
CA ASN A 343 -3.32 8.15 21.56
C ASN A 343 -3.75 8.40 20.10
N LEU A 344 -4.11 7.33 19.37
CA LEU A 344 -4.84 7.38 18.12
C LEU A 344 -6.26 6.79 18.31
N PRO A 345 -7.26 7.17 17.49
CA PRO A 345 -8.64 6.70 17.63
C PRO A 345 -8.74 5.16 17.59
N GLU A 346 -9.59 4.62 18.45
CA GLU A 346 -9.93 3.20 18.40
C GLU A 346 -10.64 2.86 17.08
N GLY A 347 -10.32 1.70 16.50
CA GLY A 347 -10.89 1.24 15.25
C GLY A 347 -10.26 1.83 13.97
N CYS A 348 -9.44 2.89 14.06
CA CYS A 348 -8.71 3.37 12.89
C CYS A 348 -7.68 2.34 12.40
N CYS A 349 -7.23 2.46 11.16
CA CYS A 349 -6.17 1.61 10.63
C CYS A 349 -4.80 2.17 11.04
N VAL A 350 -3.97 1.32 11.68
CA VAL A 350 -2.61 1.66 12.10
C VAL A 350 -1.60 0.69 11.52
N GLU A 351 -0.39 1.16 11.27
CA GLU A 351 0.75 0.34 10.84
C GLU A 351 1.67 0.11 12.04
N VAL A 352 1.80 -1.16 12.46
CA VAL A 352 2.52 -1.57 13.67
C VAL A 352 3.27 -2.88 13.45
N PRO A 353 4.29 -3.19 14.29
CA PRO A 353 4.91 -4.52 14.30
C PRO A 353 3.87 -5.60 14.61
N CYS A 354 3.90 -6.69 13.86
CA CYS A 354 3.03 -7.84 14.02
C CYS A 354 3.88 -9.11 14.08
N LEU A 355 3.74 -9.90 15.13
CA LEU A 355 4.27 -11.25 15.17
C LEU A 355 3.37 -12.17 14.35
N VAL A 356 3.96 -12.96 13.47
CA VAL A 356 3.26 -13.97 12.65
C VAL A 356 3.82 -15.34 12.99
N ASP A 357 2.95 -16.29 13.29
CA ASP A 357 3.27 -17.71 13.50
C ASP A 357 2.11 -18.60 13.03
N GLN A 358 2.12 -19.89 13.35
CA GLN A 358 1.07 -20.85 13.02
C GLN A 358 -0.36 -20.44 13.50
N ASN A 359 -0.47 -19.50 14.44
CA ASN A 359 -1.75 -18.99 14.94
C ASN A 359 -2.23 -17.74 14.17
N GLY A 360 -1.51 -17.32 13.13
CA GLY A 360 -1.79 -16.14 12.33
C GLY A 360 -1.05 -14.89 12.78
N ILE A 361 -1.66 -13.73 12.54
CA ILE A 361 -1.05 -12.42 12.77
C ILE A 361 -1.47 -11.88 14.14
N ARG A 362 -0.50 -11.48 14.93
CA ARG A 362 -0.70 -10.86 16.25
C ARG A 362 -0.02 -9.50 16.31
N PRO A 363 -0.79 -8.40 16.17
CA PRO A 363 -0.27 -7.05 16.29
C PRO A 363 0.31 -6.80 17.68
N THR A 364 1.43 -6.08 17.73
CA THR A 364 2.12 -5.75 18.98
C THR A 364 1.72 -4.36 19.44
N PRO A 365 1.26 -4.18 20.70
CA PRO A 365 1.00 -2.85 21.24
C PRO A 365 2.28 -2.01 21.31
N VAL A 366 2.20 -0.78 20.82
CA VAL A 366 3.31 0.19 20.81
C VAL A 366 3.19 1.20 21.96
N GLY A 367 1.95 1.42 22.44
CA GLY A 367 1.66 2.47 23.43
C GLY A 367 1.37 3.81 22.77
N SER A 368 1.77 4.91 23.40
CA SER A 368 1.52 6.25 22.88
C SER A 368 2.64 6.71 21.94
N LEU A 369 2.30 7.22 20.78
CA LEU A 369 3.23 7.99 19.95
C LEU A 369 3.62 9.30 20.65
N PRO A 370 4.80 9.88 20.37
CA PRO A 370 5.09 11.26 20.67
C PRO A 370 3.95 12.19 20.20
N VAL A 371 3.55 13.14 21.04
CA VAL A 371 2.33 13.96 20.83
C VAL A 371 2.30 14.65 19.46
N GLN A 372 3.46 15.18 19.00
CA GLN A 372 3.56 15.85 17.71
C GLN A 372 3.35 14.87 16.52
N LEU A 373 3.74 13.61 16.66
CA LEU A 373 3.57 12.59 15.63
C LEU A 373 2.10 12.12 15.58
N ALA A 374 1.49 11.88 16.75
CA ALA A 374 0.08 11.57 16.83
C ALA A 374 -0.78 12.70 16.22
N ALA A 375 -0.43 13.97 16.47
CA ALA A 375 -1.13 15.11 15.89
C ALA A 375 -1.05 15.11 14.35
N LEU A 376 0.10 14.80 13.75
CA LEU A 376 0.23 14.64 12.29
C LEU A 376 -0.58 13.46 11.77
N ASN A 377 -0.51 12.29 12.42
CA ASN A 377 -1.31 11.13 12.02
C ASN A 377 -2.81 11.43 12.06
N LEU A 378 -3.29 12.16 13.09
CA LEU A 378 -4.71 12.51 13.24
C LEU A 378 -5.25 13.34 12.07
N THR A 379 -4.44 14.21 11.45
CA THR A 379 -4.91 14.98 10.29
C THR A 379 -5.35 14.05 9.15
N ASN A 380 -4.60 12.99 8.89
CA ASN A 380 -4.89 12.01 7.84
C ASN A 380 -5.95 10.99 8.28
N ILE A 381 -5.95 10.57 9.54
CA ILE A 381 -6.99 9.68 10.10
C ILE A 381 -8.38 10.30 9.96
N ASN A 382 -8.51 11.63 10.14
CA ASN A 382 -9.78 12.32 9.97
C ASN A 382 -10.32 12.24 8.53
N VAL A 383 -9.44 12.34 7.53
CA VAL A 383 -9.81 12.14 6.11
C VAL A 383 -10.28 10.71 5.88
N GLN A 384 -9.51 9.74 6.37
CA GLN A 384 -9.81 8.32 6.22
C GLN A 384 -11.14 7.95 6.89
N ALA A 385 -11.39 8.46 8.09
CA ALA A 385 -12.64 8.22 8.83
C ALA A 385 -13.87 8.70 8.05
N LEU A 386 -13.82 9.94 7.55
CA LEU A 386 -14.92 10.53 6.78
C LEU A 386 -15.13 9.80 5.45
N ALA A 387 -14.05 9.40 4.76
CA ALA A 387 -14.15 8.62 3.54
C ALA A 387 -14.79 7.23 3.80
N VAL A 388 -14.41 6.55 4.88
CA VAL A 388 -14.99 5.27 5.28
C VAL A 388 -16.47 5.42 5.64
N GLU A 389 -16.86 6.48 6.38
CA GLU A 389 -18.28 6.76 6.67
C GLU A 389 -19.07 7.06 5.39
N ALA A 390 -18.49 7.80 4.42
CA ALA A 390 -19.11 8.02 3.13
C ALA A 390 -19.45 6.69 2.42
N ALA A 391 -18.49 5.74 2.40
CA ALA A 391 -18.69 4.43 1.77
C ALA A 391 -19.72 3.56 2.50
N ILE A 392 -19.83 3.68 3.85
CA ILE A 392 -20.78 2.91 4.65
C ILE A 392 -22.20 3.45 4.51
N THR A 393 -22.34 4.78 4.58
CA THR A 393 -23.66 5.44 4.63
C THR A 393 -24.22 5.80 3.26
N ALA A 394 -23.35 5.82 2.23
CA ALA A 394 -23.61 6.37 0.91
C ALA A 394 -24.05 7.85 0.96
N ASP A 395 -23.57 8.61 1.96
CA ASP A 395 -23.82 10.04 2.10
C ASP A 395 -22.68 10.84 1.45
N ARG A 396 -23.03 11.59 0.40
CA ARG A 396 -22.10 12.40 -0.39
C ARG A 396 -21.44 13.51 0.42
N GLU A 397 -22.10 14.03 1.46
CA GLU A 397 -21.55 15.12 2.28
C GLU A 397 -20.27 14.69 3.02
N TYR A 398 -20.17 13.43 3.45
CA TYR A 398 -18.93 12.92 4.03
C TYR A 398 -17.74 12.94 3.07
N VAL A 399 -17.97 12.79 1.74
CA VAL A 399 -16.90 12.90 0.74
C VAL A 399 -16.38 14.34 0.66
N TYR A 400 -17.28 15.33 0.61
CA TYR A 400 -16.89 16.74 0.67
C TYR A 400 -16.11 17.06 1.94
N GLN A 401 -16.58 16.58 3.07
CA GLN A 401 -15.95 16.81 4.37
C GLN A 401 -14.58 16.12 4.46
N ALA A 402 -14.43 14.90 3.94
CA ALA A 402 -13.15 14.21 3.89
C ALA A 402 -12.11 15.03 3.14
N ILE A 403 -12.45 15.54 1.96
CA ILE A 403 -11.53 16.33 1.14
C ILE A 403 -11.30 17.74 1.73
N MET A 404 -12.28 18.31 2.43
CA MET A 404 -12.09 19.54 3.21
C MET A 404 -11.09 19.38 4.37
N MET A 405 -10.97 18.17 4.92
CA MET A 405 -10.00 17.86 5.98
C MET A 405 -8.62 17.44 5.43
N ASP A 406 -8.50 17.20 4.14
CA ASP A 406 -7.21 16.82 3.54
C ASP A 406 -6.16 17.93 3.72
N PRO A 407 -4.97 17.59 4.30
CA PRO A 407 -3.96 18.59 4.64
C PRO A 407 -3.47 19.41 3.44
N LEU A 408 -3.26 18.78 2.28
CA LEU A 408 -2.83 19.49 1.08
C LEU A 408 -3.96 20.35 0.50
N THR A 409 -5.13 19.76 0.30
CA THR A 409 -6.27 20.45 -0.32
C THR A 409 -6.71 21.67 0.50
N SER A 410 -6.81 21.53 1.82
CA SER A 410 -7.19 22.62 2.71
C SER A 410 -6.13 23.74 2.81
N ALA A 411 -4.87 23.45 2.49
CA ALA A 411 -3.82 24.46 2.43
C ALA A 411 -3.86 25.31 1.14
N VAL A 412 -4.58 24.85 0.12
CA VAL A 412 -4.59 25.45 -1.23
C VAL A 412 -5.95 26.06 -1.56
N LEU A 413 -7.07 25.41 -1.22
CA LEU A 413 -8.41 25.76 -1.68
C LEU A 413 -9.32 26.27 -0.56
N THR A 414 -10.28 27.12 -0.95
CA THR A 414 -11.43 27.52 -0.12
C THR A 414 -12.54 26.45 -0.15
N LEU A 415 -13.45 26.46 0.84
CA LEU A 415 -14.56 25.51 0.91
C LEU A 415 -15.43 25.47 -0.37
N PRO A 416 -15.81 26.62 -1.01
CA PRO A 416 -16.53 26.57 -2.28
C PRO A 416 -15.75 25.95 -3.43
N GLU A 417 -14.44 26.21 -3.53
CA GLU A 417 -13.58 25.62 -4.56
C GLU A 417 -13.47 24.11 -4.38
N ILE A 418 -13.31 23.63 -3.12
CA ILE A 418 -13.30 22.19 -2.80
C ILE A 418 -14.62 21.55 -3.25
N ARG A 419 -15.77 22.17 -2.94
CA ARG A 419 -17.07 21.66 -3.39
C ARG A 419 -17.17 21.57 -4.92
N SER A 420 -16.70 22.58 -5.63
CA SER A 420 -16.70 22.59 -7.10
C SER A 420 -15.82 21.47 -7.65
N MET A 421 -14.61 21.31 -7.16
CA MET A 421 -13.68 20.25 -7.53
C MET A 421 -14.25 18.85 -7.30
N VAL A 422 -14.78 18.60 -6.10
CA VAL A 422 -15.37 17.30 -5.73
C VAL A 422 -16.59 16.98 -6.59
N SER A 423 -17.42 18.00 -6.91
CA SER A 423 -18.58 17.81 -7.81
C SER A 423 -18.14 17.40 -9.21
N GLU A 424 -17.08 18.03 -9.75
CA GLU A 424 -16.51 17.67 -11.06
C GLU A 424 -15.93 16.25 -11.04
N MET A 425 -15.26 15.83 -9.96
CA MET A 425 -14.77 14.46 -9.80
C MET A 425 -15.91 13.43 -9.78
N PHE A 426 -17.00 13.72 -9.07
CA PHE A 426 -18.20 12.85 -9.10
C PHE A 426 -18.78 12.67 -10.50
N GLU A 427 -18.82 13.74 -11.30
CA GLU A 427 -19.29 13.68 -12.68
C GLU A 427 -18.35 12.84 -13.55
N ALA A 428 -17.05 13.06 -13.43
CA ALA A 428 -16.03 12.37 -14.23
C ALA A 428 -15.92 10.88 -13.94
N GLU A 429 -16.15 10.48 -12.66
CA GLU A 429 -15.98 9.11 -12.21
C GLU A 429 -17.29 8.34 -12.02
N ASN A 430 -18.43 8.91 -12.41
CA ASN A 430 -19.77 8.35 -12.18
C ASN A 430 -19.93 6.88 -12.64
N GLU A 431 -19.15 6.44 -13.64
CA GLU A 431 -19.18 5.07 -14.15
C GLU A 431 -18.68 4.04 -13.11
N TRP A 432 -17.72 4.43 -12.25
CA TRP A 432 -17.06 3.51 -11.31
C TRP A 432 -17.53 3.66 -9.87
N LEU A 433 -18.16 4.78 -9.55
CA LEU A 433 -18.60 5.09 -8.20
C LEU A 433 -19.93 4.40 -7.85
N PRO A 434 -20.15 4.02 -6.57
CA PRO A 434 -21.46 3.65 -6.11
C PRO A 434 -22.41 4.85 -6.14
N GLN A 435 -23.72 4.58 -6.11
CA GLN A 435 -24.70 5.66 -5.98
C GLN A 435 -24.65 6.26 -4.58
N PHE A 436 -24.46 7.56 -4.51
CA PHE A 436 -24.57 8.36 -3.30
C PHE A 436 -25.93 9.05 -3.20
N LYS A 437 -26.37 9.26 -1.96
CA LYS A 437 -27.61 10.01 -1.64
C LYS A 437 -27.37 11.50 -1.70
#